data_cb232117dca533d64b1b667d7c7744e2
#
_entry.id   cb232117dca533d64b1b667d7c7744e2
#
_cell.length_a   1.000
_cell.length_b   1.000
_cell.length_c   1.000
_cell.angle_alpha   90.00
_cell.angle_beta   90.00
_cell.angle_gamma   90.00
#
_symmetry.space_group_name_H-M   'P 1'
#
loop_
_entity.id
_entity.type
_entity.pdbx_description
1 polymer ?
#
loop_
_entity_poly.entity_id
_entity_poly.type
_entity_poly.pdbx_seq_one_letter_code
_entity_poly.pdbx_strand_id
1 'polypeptide(L)'
;LLERYMSAARKISRLAIGDHTGHPDSETHVVPRFLGQQDRTSNELPFGSRGGLAVRHFFPLDGDYLFKVRLKTSYDGSRILGLLDIHSEPHQLDIHLDRQRVGHFTVGGTDRVPLGYRTSPFGEAALDAHLEVRLPVAAGPHLVGVSFLKETWAREQMIQPTFASTESE
;
A
#
# COMPACT_ATOMS: atom_id res chain seq x y z
N LEU A 1 -37.45 -17.52 26.91
CA LEU A 1 -37.91 -16.44 26.01
C LEU A 1 -37.16 -15.14 26.29
N LEU A 2 -37.07 -14.70 27.55
CA LEU A 2 -36.40 -13.46 27.96
C LEU A 2 -34.92 -13.41 27.53
N GLU A 3 -34.18 -14.51 27.68
CA GLU A 3 -32.74 -14.56 27.27
C GLU A 3 -32.54 -14.31 25.78
N ARG A 4 -33.44 -14.79 24.92
CA ARG A 4 -33.38 -14.54 23.48
C ARG A 4 -33.60 -13.05 23.14
N TYR A 5 -34.54 -12.40 23.86
CA TYR A 5 -34.75 -10.96 23.69
C TYR A 5 -33.54 -10.15 24.17
N MET A 6 -32.97 -10.52 25.31
CA MET A 6 -31.76 -9.86 25.83
C MET A 6 -30.55 -10.05 24.90
N SER A 7 -30.39 -11.24 24.33
CA SER A 7 -29.33 -11.52 23.36
C SER A 7 -29.54 -10.72 22.07
N ALA A 8 -30.77 -10.68 21.56
CA ALA A 8 -31.08 -9.88 20.37
C ALA A 8 -30.89 -8.38 20.62
N ALA A 9 -31.33 -7.86 21.75
CA ALA A 9 -31.14 -6.46 22.13
C ALA A 9 -29.66 -6.09 22.21
N ARG A 10 -28.84 -6.93 22.85
CA ARG A 10 -27.37 -6.73 22.90
C ARG A 10 -26.74 -6.71 21.49
N LYS A 11 -27.18 -7.65 20.63
CA LYS A 11 -26.67 -7.70 19.25
C LYS A 11 -27.03 -6.44 18.46
N ILE A 12 -28.31 -6.01 18.58
CA ILE A 12 -28.77 -4.78 17.91
C ILE A 12 -28.06 -3.54 18.46
N SER A 13 -27.88 -3.43 19.78
CA SER A 13 -27.16 -2.33 20.40
C SER A 13 -25.70 -2.26 19.93
N ARG A 14 -25.01 -3.40 19.86
CA ARG A 14 -23.64 -3.46 19.33
C ARG A 14 -23.56 -3.06 17.87
N LEU A 15 -24.52 -3.46 17.05
CA LEU A 15 -24.58 -3.06 15.65
C LEU A 15 -24.89 -1.57 15.48
N ALA A 16 -25.70 -0.98 16.37
CA ALA A 16 -26.10 0.43 16.28
C ALA A 16 -25.08 1.40 16.85
N ILE A 17 -24.38 1.01 17.93
CA ILE A 17 -23.46 1.90 18.67
C ILE A 17 -22.00 1.58 18.33
N GLY A 18 -21.73 0.42 17.75
CA GLY A 18 -20.40 -0.16 17.59
C GLY A 18 -19.97 -0.94 18.84
N ASP A 19 -18.99 -1.79 18.67
CA ASP A 19 -18.37 -2.52 19.78
C ASP A 19 -17.14 -1.74 20.25
N HIS A 20 -17.29 -0.97 21.33
CA HIS A 20 -16.19 -0.19 21.93
C HIS A 20 -15.06 -1.06 22.51
N THR A 21 -15.28 -2.39 22.59
CA THR A 21 -14.24 -3.36 22.99
C THR A 21 -13.48 -3.93 21.81
N GLY A 22 -13.83 -3.51 20.59
CA GLY A 22 -13.18 -3.94 19.37
C GLY A 22 -11.69 -3.55 19.36
N HIS A 23 -10.84 -4.52 19.12
CA HIS A 23 -9.45 -4.25 18.80
C HIS A 23 -9.40 -3.44 17.51
N PRO A 24 -8.38 -2.60 17.31
CA PRO A 24 -8.19 -1.92 16.05
C PRO A 24 -8.24 -2.95 14.91
N ASP A 25 -9.22 -2.82 14.03
CA ASP A 25 -9.35 -3.70 12.87
C ASP A 25 -8.38 -3.21 11.79
N SER A 26 -7.76 -4.16 11.10
CA SER A 26 -6.87 -3.85 9.98
C SER A 26 -7.29 -4.64 8.76
N GLU A 27 -7.54 -3.95 7.66
CA GLU A 27 -7.82 -4.56 6.38
C GLU A 27 -6.60 -4.43 5.47
N THR A 28 -6.24 -5.52 4.79
CA THR A 28 -5.10 -5.55 3.87
C THR A 28 -5.59 -5.75 2.45
N HIS A 29 -5.24 -4.81 1.57
CA HIS A 29 -5.50 -4.88 0.15
C HIS A 29 -4.22 -5.26 -0.59
N VAL A 30 -4.26 -6.34 -1.35
CA VAL A 30 -3.09 -6.87 -2.05
C VAL A 30 -3.19 -6.58 -3.54
N VAL A 31 -2.11 -6.11 -4.15
CA VAL A 31 -2.02 -5.97 -5.60
C VAL A 31 -2.15 -7.35 -6.25
N PRO A 32 -3.09 -7.56 -7.18
CA PRO A 32 -3.23 -8.82 -7.89
C PRO A 32 -1.93 -9.21 -8.60
N ARG A 33 -1.58 -10.50 -8.58
CA ARG A 33 -0.30 -11.00 -9.13
C ARG A 33 -0.11 -10.70 -10.60
N PHE A 34 -1.19 -10.70 -11.36
CA PHE A 34 -1.17 -10.49 -12.83
C PHE A 34 -1.40 -9.02 -13.23
N LEU A 35 -1.54 -8.12 -12.26
CA LEU A 35 -1.69 -6.70 -12.57
C LEU A 35 -0.33 -6.10 -12.90
N GLY A 36 -0.12 -5.78 -14.18
CA GLY A 36 1.10 -5.12 -14.65
C GLY A 36 1.34 -3.81 -13.93
N GLN A 37 2.56 -3.59 -13.44
CA GLN A 37 2.94 -2.42 -12.64
C GLN A 37 3.77 -1.40 -13.45
N GLN A 38 3.83 -1.56 -14.77
CA GLN A 38 4.67 -0.74 -15.65
C GLN A 38 4.03 0.60 -16.00
N ASP A 39 2.71 0.63 -16.04
CA ASP A 39 1.92 1.80 -16.36
C ASP A 39 0.89 2.08 -15.27
N ARG A 40 0.06 3.10 -15.48
CA ARG A 40 -1.05 3.42 -14.59
C ARG A 40 -2.04 2.25 -14.51
N THR A 41 -2.19 1.65 -13.35
CA THR A 41 -2.99 0.43 -13.14
C THR A 41 -4.49 0.68 -13.08
N SER A 42 -4.93 1.91 -12.83
CA SER A 42 -6.35 2.27 -12.71
C SER A 42 -6.59 3.71 -13.14
N ASN A 43 -7.78 3.96 -13.74
CA ASN A 43 -8.24 5.31 -14.05
C ASN A 43 -8.53 6.15 -12.80
N GLU A 44 -8.60 5.53 -11.64
CA GLU A 44 -8.81 6.20 -10.36
C GLU A 44 -7.49 6.75 -9.76
N LEU A 45 -6.35 6.27 -10.24
CA LEU A 45 -5.03 6.82 -9.88
C LEU A 45 -4.74 8.10 -10.70
N PRO A 46 -3.88 8.99 -10.20
CA PRO A 46 -3.51 10.21 -10.91
C PRO A 46 -2.86 9.94 -12.27
N PHE A 47 -2.96 10.91 -13.18
CA PHE A 47 -2.15 10.92 -14.38
C PHE A 47 -0.66 11.05 -14.00
N GLY A 48 0.20 10.37 -14.75
CA GLY A 48 1.62 10.34 -14.42
C GLY A 48 1.97 9.38 -13.28
N SER A 49 1.04 8.53 -12.86
CA SER A 49 1.33 7.41 -11.94
C SER A 49 1.81 6.18 -12.70
N ARG A 50 2.55 5.33 -11.99
CA ARG A 50 3.05 4.05 -12.44
C ARG A 50 2.83 3.00 -11.35
N GLY A 51 2.29 1.86 -11.72
CA GLY A 51 2.01 0.78 -10.78
C GLY A 51 1.00 1.19 -9.69
N GLY A 52 1.00 0.43 -8.62
CA GLY A 52 0.19 0.70 -7.45
C GLY A 52 -1.19 0.06 -7.47
N LEU A 53 -2.03 0.54 -6.59
CA LEU A 53 -3.37 0.03 -6.36
C LEU A 53 -4.33 1.17 -6.01
N ALA A 54 -5.54 1.14 -6.58
CA ALA A 54 -6.66 1.98 -6.15
C ALA A 54 -7.78 1.09 -5.63
N VAL A 55 -8.28 1.38 -4.42
CA VAL A 55 -9.31 0.61 -3.74
C VAL A 55 -10.38 1.53 -3.20
N ARG A 56 -11.63 1.18 -3.41
CA ARG A 56 -12.77 1.79 -2.72
C ARG A 56 -12.97 1.06 -1.40
N HIS A 57 -12.70 1.76 -0.31
CA HIS A 57 -12.83 1.24 1.04
C HIS A 57 -13.94 1.97 1.79
N PHE A 58 -14.70 1.24 2.58
CA PHE A 58 -15.75 1.82 3.43
C PHE A 58 -15.24 1.95 4.86
N PHE A 59 -15.08 3.20 5.32
CA PHE A 59 -14.69 3.49 6.69
C PHE A 59 -15.93 3.51 7.58
N PRO A 60 -16.00 2.66 8.61
CA PRO A 60 -17.22 2.51 9.40
C PRO A 60 -17.49 3.67 10.36
N LEU A 61 -16.45 4.42 10.74
CA LEU A 61 -16.53 5.49 11.73
C LEU A 61 -15.64 6.67 11.33
N ASP A 62 -16.01 7.88 11.78
CA ASP A 62 -15.08 9.01 11.78
C ASP A 62 -13.95 8.72 12.75
N GLY A 63 -12.71 8.89 12.32
CA GLY A 63 -11.58 8.60 13.20
C GLY A 63 -10.22 8.74 12.54
N ASP A 64 -9.19 8.53 13.33
CA ASP A 64 -7.81 8.50 12.86
C ASP A 64 -7.45 7.12 12.34
N TYR A 65 -7.14 7.06 11.05
CA TYR A 65 -6.73 5.83 10.38
C TYR A 65 -5.26 5.87 10.03
N LEU A 66 -4.62 4.71 10.16
CA LEU A 66 -3.24 4.51 9.81
C LEU A 66 -3.15 3.73 8.50
N PHE A 67 -2.66 4.39 7.46
CA PHE A 67 -2.38 3.79 6.16
C PHE A 67 -0.94 3.32 6.15
N LYS A 68 -0.73 2.04 5.87
CA LYS A 68 0.60 1.43 5.73
C LYS A 68 0.75 0.85 4.35
N VAL A 69 1.85 1.17 3.69
CA VAL A 69 2.21 0.56 2.41
C VAL A 69 3.31 -0.46 2.64
N ARG A 70 3.13 -1.64 2.07
CA ARG A 70 4.16 -2.66 2.00
C ARG A 70 4.52 -2.91 0.55
N LEU A 71 5.78 -2.80 0.25
CA LEU A 71 6.28 -3.07 -1.07
C LEU A 71 6.40 -4.59 -1.25
N LYS A 72 5.90 -5.07 -2.36
CA LYS A 72 6.07 -6.47 -2.71
C LYS A 72 7.41 -6.64 -3.38
N THR A 73 8.25 -7.44 -2.79
CA THR A 73 9.51 -7.87 -3.38
C THR A 73 9.33 -9.20 -4.09
N SER A 74 9.96 -9.33 -5.23
CA SER A 74 9.98 -10.57 -6.00
C SER A 74 11.27 -11.31 -5.70
N TYR A 75 11.14 -12.55 -5.25
CA TYR A 75 12.27 -13.44 -5.01
C TYR A 75 12.23 -14.58 -6.02
N ASP A 76 13.21 -14.65 -6.92
CA ASP A 76 13.32 -15.69 -7.95
C ASP A 76 14.40 -16.75 -7.63
N GLY A 77 14.75 -16.92 -6.39
CA GLY A 77 15.75 -17.90 -5.96
C GLY A 77 17.21 -17.55 -6.29
N SER A 78 17.46 -16.68 -7.25
CA SER A 78 18.80 -16.22 -7.64
C SER A 78 18.97 -14.71 -7.57
N ARG A 79 17.88 -13.94 -7.63
CA ARG A 79 17.89 -12.47 -7.61
C ARG A 79 16.66 -11.92 -6.89
N ILE A 80 16.88 -10.96 -6.02
CA ILE A 80 15.82 -10.08 -5.51
C ILE A 80 15.72 -8.92 -6.49
N LEU A 81 15.00 -9.15 -7.61
CA LEU A 81 14.96 -8.19 -8.72
C LEU A 81 14.33 -6.86 -8.32
N GLY A 82 13.24 -6.89 -7.53
CA GLY A 82 12.56 -5.66 -7.11
C GLY A 82 13.40 -4.80 -6.16
N LEU A 83 14.18 -5.41 -5.27
CA LEU A 83 14.95 -4.71 -4.26
C LEU A 83 16.20 -4.03 -4.84
N LEU A 84 16.81 -4.61 -5.85
CA LEU A 84 18.02 -4.06 -6.48
C LEU A 84 17.71 -2.80 -7.28
N ASP A 85 16.57 -2.75 -7.96
CA ASP A 85 16.17 -1.58 -8.74
C ASP A 85 15.73 -0.42 -7.84
N ILE A 86 15.04 -0.70 -6.74
CA ILE A 86 14.67 0.31 -5.74
C ILE A 86 15.88 0.85 -4.99
N HIS A 87 16.95 0.07 -4.84
CA HIS A 87 18.15 0.52 -4.12
C HIS A 87 19.05 1.42 -4.95
N SER A 88 19.08 1.25 -6.28
CA SER A 88 19.98 2.02 -7.14
C SER A 88 19.47 3.44 -7.39
N GLU A 89 18.15 3.63 -7.49
CA GLU A 89 17.55 4.93 -7.79
C GLU A 89 16.40 5.26 -6.82
N PRO A 90 16.25 6.53 -6.42
CA PRO A 90 15.14 6.96 -5.59
C PRO A 90 13.86 7.03 -6.42
N HIS A 91 12.79 6.42 -5.96
CA HIS A 91 11.47 6.50 -6.57
C HIS A 91 10.51 7.23 -5.64
N GLN A 92 9.59 8.00 -6.21
CA GLN A 92 8.59 8.71 -5.44
C GLN A 92 7.31 7.88 -5.37
N LEU A 93 6.81 7.68 -4.15
CA LEU A 93 5.57 6.96 -3.86
C LEU A 93 4.57 7.90 -3.21
N ASP A 94 3.37 7.97 -3.78
CA ASP A 94 2.27 8.79 -3.28
C ASP A 94 1.14 7.95 -2.72
N ILE A 95 0.57 8.40 -1.60
CA ILE A 95 -0.70 7.91 -1.05
C ILE A 95 -1.76 8.98 -1.29
N HIS A 96 -2.90 8.55 -1.81
CA HIS A 96 -4.04 9.43 -2.11
C HIS A 96 -5.29 8.97 -1.36
N LEU A 97 -6.05 9.92 -0.86
CA LEU A 97 -7.40 9.73 -0.36
C LEU A 97 -8.34 10.66 -1.16
N ASP A 98 -9.36 10.10 -1.81
CA ASP A 98 -10.30 10.83 -2.67
C ASP A 98 -9.60 11.72 -3.71
N ARG A 99 -8.52 11.20 -4.32
CA ARG A 99 -7.64 11.89 -5.28
C ARG A 99 -6.78 13.00 -4.69
N GLN A 100 -6.89 13.31 -3.41
CA GLN A 100 -5.99 14.22 -2.74
C GLN A 100 -4.76 13.46 -2.24
N ARG A 101 -3.56 13.98 -2.50
CA ARG A 101 -2.33 13.40 -1.98
C ARG A 101 -2.23 13.66 -0.49
N VAL A 102 -2.16 12.58 0.31
CA VAL A 102 -2.08 12.61 1.77
C VAL A 102 -0.73 12.12 2.29
N GLY A 103 0.04 11.42 1.46
CA GLY A 103 1.40 10.99 1.78
C GLY A 103 2.30 11.06 0.56
N HIS A 104 3.57 11.40 0.77
CA HIS A 104 4.61 11.45 -0.25
C HIS A 104 5.90 10.92 0.34
N PHE A 105 6.46 9.89 -0.27
CA PHE A 105 7.62 9.16 0.25
C PHE A 105 8.64 8.94 -0.85
N THR A 106 9.91 8.98 -0.46
CA THR A 106 11.01 8.54 -1.32
C THR A 106 11.39 7.12 -0.95
N VAL A 107 11.38 6.22 -1.92
CA VAL A 107 11.70 4.81 -1.76
C VAL A 107 12.95 4.51 -2.57
N GLY A 108 13.95 3.90 -1.95
CA GLY A 108 15.21 3.56 -2.62
C GLY A 108 16.24 4.69 -2.60
N GLY A 109 17.25 4.57 -3.47
CA GLY A 109 18.32 5.56 -3.58
C GLY A 109 19.32 5.58 -2.43
N THR A 110 19.30 4.58 -1.56
CA THR A 110 20.24 4.47 -0.43
C THR A 110 21.31 3.43 -0.72
N ASP A 111 22.48 3.86 -1.13
CA ASP A 111 23.66 3.00 -1.36
C ASP A 111 24.14 2.26 -0.08
N ARG A 112 23.50 2.49 1.05
CA ARG A 112 23.99 2.09 2.37
C ARG A 112 23.34 0.86 2.99
N VAL A 113 22.54 0.09 2.25
CA VAL A 113 22.04 -1.17 2.82
C VAL A 113 23.16 -2.21 2.75
N PRO A 114 23.67 -2.69 3.89
CA PRO A 114 24.72 -3.71 3.91
C PRO A 114 24.29 -4.94 3.13
N LEU A 115 25.20 -5.57 2.39
CA LEU A 115 24.91 -6.68 1.49
C LEU A 115 24.15 -7.84 2.18
N GLY A 116 24.38 -8.06 3.47
CA GLY A 116 23.69 -9.06 4.29
C GLY A 116 22.23 -8.70 4.62
N TYR A 117 21.87 -7.40 4.61
CA TYR A 117 20.48 -6.95 4.80
C TYR A 117 19.65 -7.05 3.53
N ARG A 118 20.27 -7.05 2.36
CA ARG A 118 19.58 -7.15 1.06
C ARG A 118 18.94 -8.50 0.84
N THR A 119 19.35 -9.53 1.56
CA THR A 119 18.84 -10.90 1.46
C THR A 119 18.06 -11.35 2.69
N SER A 120 17.86 -10.47 3.66
CA SER A 120 17.16 -10.76 4.90
C SER A 120 15.72 -10.27 4.87
N PRO A 121 14.75 -11.08 5.32
CA PRO A 121 13.36 -10.63 5.53
C PRO A 121 13.25 -9.41 6.44
N PHE A 122 14.24 -9.20 7.33
CA PHE A 122 14.32 -8.03 8.21
C PHE A 122 14.73 -6.75 7.46
N GLY A 123 15.48 -6.87 6.36
CA GLY A 123 15.85 -5.74 5.51
C GLY A 123 14.66 -5.19 4.72
N GLU A 124 13.76 -6.06 4.28
CA GLU A 124 12.53 -5.68 3.59
C GLU A 124 11.59 -4.90 4.52
N ALA A 125 11.38 -5.37 5.74
CA ALA A 125 10.57 -4.69 6.73
C ALA A 125 11.13 -3.30 7.11
N ALA A 126 12.44 -3.10 7.01
CA ALA A 126 13.05 -1.80 7.27
C ALA A 126 12.80 -0.77 6.16
N LEU A 127 12.68 -1.22 4.91
CA LEU A 127 12.38 -0.35 3.76
C LEU A 127 10.98 0.22 3.81
N ASP A 128 10.03 -0.55 4.30
CA ASP A 128 8.62 -0.19 4.37
C ASP A 128 8.24 0.53 5.67
N ALA A 129 9.12 0.51 6.68
CA ALA A 129 8.81 0.99 8.04
C ALA A 129 8.37 2.47 8.09
N HIS A 130 8.82 3.28 7.13
CA HIS A 130 8.48 4.69 7.05
C HIS A 130 7.31 5.00 6.10
N LEU A 131 6.79 3.99 5.37
CA LEU A 131 5.72 4.17 4.40
C LEU A 131 4.36 4.11 5.09
N GLU A 132 4.15 5.02 6.03
CA GLU A 132 2.90 5.11 6.76
C GLU A 132 2.45 6.56 6.95
N VAL A 133 1.15 6.77 6.93
CA VAL A 133 0.54 8.06 7.20
C VAL A 133 -0.70 7.87 8.07
N ARG A 134 -0.83 8.70 9.10
CA ARG A 134 -2.02 8.76 9.96
C ARG A 134 -2.77 10.05 9.68
N LEU A 135 -4.06 9.94 9.42
CA LEU A 135 -4.91 11.08 9.17
C LEU A 135 -6.36 10.80 9.59
N PRO A 136 -7.11 11.84 9.96
CA PRO A 136 -8.53 11.71 10.20
C PRO A 136 -9.27 11.45 8.88
N VAL A 137 -10.19 10.46 8.91
CA VAL A 137 -11.04 10.11 7.77
C VAL A 137 -12.48 10.09 8.27
N ALA A 138 -13.39 10.67 7.51
CA ALA A 138 -14.81 10.59 7.77
C ALA A 138 -15.35 9.17 7.49
N ALA A 139 -16.44 8.81 8.15
CA ALA A 139 -17.14 7.56 7.85
C ALA A 139 -17.73 7.60 6.44
N GLY A 140 -17.68 6.46 5.77
CA GLY A 140 -18.26 6.33 4.42
C GLY A 140 -17.31 5.70 3.41
N PRO A 141 -17.73 5.66 2.14
CA PRO A 141 -16.92 5.12 1.07
C PRO A 141 -15.90 6.16 0.61
N HIS A 142 -14.62 5.81 0.65
CA HIS A 142 -13.52 6.63 0.17
C HIS A 142 -12.67 5.86 -0.84
N LEU A 143 -12.02 6.59 -1.72
CA LEU A 143 -11.06 6.04 -2.67
C LEU A 143 -9.65 6.18 -2.10
N VAL A 144 -9.03 5.05 -1.79
CA VAL A 144 -7.63 4.99 -1.36
C VAL A 144 -6.77 4.56 -2.54
N GLY A 145 -5.78 5.37 -2.89
CA GLY A 145 -4.83 5.09 -3.97
C GLY A 145 -3.41 5.12 -3.47
N VAL A 146 -2.60 4.18 -3.94
CA VAL A 146 -1.15 4.17 -3.74
C VAL A 146 -0.50 3.95 -5.09
N SER A 147 0.46 4.78 -5.47
CA SER A 147 1.16 4.63 -6.74
C SER A 147 2.53 5.28 -6.71
N PHE A 148 3.41 4.81 -7.57
CA PHE A 148 4.65 5.52 -7.86
C PHE A 148 4.42 6.65 -8.87
N LEU A 149 5.24 7.68 -8.83
CA LEU A 149 5.30 8.67 -9.90
C LEU A 149 6.04 8.07 -11.10
N LYS A 150 5.49 8.29 -12.29
CA LYS A 150 6.14 7.91 -13.53
C LYS A 150 7.18 8.96 -13.87
N GLU A 151 8.43 8.58 -13.81
CA GLU A 151 9.53 9.42 -14.28
C GLU A 151 9.53 9.40 -15.81
N THR A 152 9.22 10.54 -16.42
CA THR A 152 9.07 10.66 -17.88
C THR A 152 10.34 11.00 -18.62
N TRP A 153 11.41 11.36 -17.88
CA TRP A 153 12.70 11.72 -18.46
C TRP A 153 13.81 10.78 -18.00
N ALA A 154 13.83 9.59 -18.56
CA ALA A 154 15.04 8.79 -18.55
C ALA A 154 16.10 9.50 -19.41
N ARG A 155 17.36 9.57 -18.94
CA ARG A 155 18.49 9.97 -19.80
C ARG A 155 18.44 9.13 -21.06
N GLU A 156 18.63 9.74 -22.23
CA GLU A 156 18.78 9.00 -23.48
C GLU A 156 19.73 7.82 -23.25
N GLN A 157 19.28 6.59 -23.56
CA GLN A 157 19.94 5.30 -23.36
C GLN A 157 19.76 4.58 -22.00
N MET A 158 18.98 5.08 -21.04
CA MET A 158 18.56 4.28 -19.90
C MET A 158 17.22 3.59 -20.20
N ILE A 159 17.25 2.27 -20.24
CA ILE A 159 16.02 1.47 -20.18
C ILE A 159 15.46 1.68 -18.77
N GLN A 160 14.28 2.27 -18.68
CA GLN A 160 13.61 2.44 -17.40
C GLN A 160 13.42 1.05 -16.76
N PRO A 161 13.92 0.82 -15.52
CA PRO A 161 13.83 -0.48 -14.91
C PRO A 161 12.38 -0.94 -14.84
N THR A 162 12.14 -2.14 -15.32
CA THR A 162 10.82 -2.76 -15.27
C THR A 162 10.58 -3.24 -13.84
N PHE A 163 9.50 -2.79 -13.20
CA PHE A 163 9.06 -3.43 -11.98
C PHE A 163 8.65 -4.86 -12.35
N ALA A 164 9.44 -5.83 -11.92
CA ALA A 164 9.21 -7.22 -12.30
C ALA A 164 7.82 -7.65 -11.86
N SER A 165 6.96 -7.92 -12.83
CA SER A 165 5.84 -8.83 -12.62
C SER A 165 6.45 -10.23 -12.62
N THR A 166 6.40 -10.95 -11.51
CA THR A 166 6.73 -12.37 -11.50
C THR A 166 5.66 -13.11 -12.31
N GLU A 167 5.87 -13.25 -13.59
CA GLU A 167 5.36 -14.39 -14.33
C GLU A 167 6.26 -15.57 -13.95
N SER A 168 5.83 -16.40 -13.03
CA SER A 168 6.29 -17.77 -12.91
C SER A 168 5.19 -18.64 -13.48
N GLU A 169 5.45 -19.22 -14.64
CA GLU A 169 4.77 -20.43 -15.09
C GLU A 169 4.77 -21.51 -14.02
#